data_e1596ffce3ebae3e8988887e7bb2aa97
#
_entry.id   e1596ffce3ebae3e8988887e7bb2aa97
#
_cell.length_a   1.000
_cell.length_b   1.000
_cell.length_c   1.000
_cell.angle_alpha   90.00
_cell.angle_beta   90.00
_cell.angle_gamma   90.00
#
_symmetry.space_group_name_H-M   'P 1'
#
loop_
_entity.id
_entity.type
_entity.pdbx_description
1 polymer ?
#
loop_
_entity_poly.entity_id
_entity_poly.type
_entity_poly.pdbx_seq_one_letter_code
_entity_poly.pdbx_strand_id
1 'polypeptide(L)'
;MSKITIYTDGAAKGNPGRGGYGVVMMSGKHRKELSQGYRNTTNNRMELLSVIVALETIKRDGAEVAVFSDSKYVVDAVEKKWVFNWQKKGFKDKKNVDLWKRFLTIYPQHRVKFYWVKGHAGNLFNERCDELAVQAAESNNLLVDEGYENTAEDSLF
;
A
#
# COMPACT_ATOMS: atom_id res chain seq x y z
N MET A 1 23.91 -2.53 9.50
CA MET A 1 22.46 -2.37 9.57
C MET A 1 21.76 -3.26 8.56
N SER A 2 20.69 -3.90 8.99
CA SER A 2 19.95 -4.81 8.10
C SER A 2 19.11 -4.02 7.12
N LYS A 3 19.17 -4.40 5.86
CA LYS A 3 18.31 -3.89 4.83
C LYS A 3 16.97 -4.66 4.87
N ILE A 4 15.88 -3.96 4.74
CA ILE A 4 14.55 -4.56 4.69
C ILE A 4 14.07 -4.51 3.25
N THR A 5 13.64 -5.66 2.74
CA THR A 5 13.05 -5.78 1.41
C THR A 5 11.57 -6.07 1.56
N ILE A 6 10.73 -5.28 0.88
CA ILE A 6 9.28 -5.39 0.96
C ILE A 6 8.70 -5.54 -0.43
N TYR A 7 7.83 -6.54 -0.61
CA TYR A 7 6.98 -6.68 -1.78
C TYR A 7 5.54 -6.41 -1.36
N THR A 8 4.79 -5.69 -2.17
CA THR A 8 3.40 -5.32 -1.87
C THR A 8 2.50 -5.52 -3.06
N ASP A 9 1.22 -5.76 -2.80
CA ASP A 9 0.19 -5.77 -3.82
C ASP A 9 -1.16 -5.42 -3.20
N GLY A 10 -2.07 -4.92 -4.03
CA GLY A 10 -3.43 -4.62 -3.63
C GLY A 10 -4.37 -4.91 -4.77
N ALA A 11 -5.58 -5.31 -4.44
CA ALA A 11 -6.59 -5.66 -5.43
C ALA A 11 -7.98 -5.29 -4.92
N ALA A 12 -8.87 -4.93 -5.85
CA ALA A 12 -10.28 -4.78 -5.53
C ALA A 12 -11.11 -5.41 -6.64
N LYS A 13 -12.11 -6.20 -6.25
CA LYS A 13 -13.04 -6.84 -7.17
C LYS A 13 -14.14 -5.84 -7.49
N GLY A 14 -14.24 -5.42 -8.77
CA GLY A 14 -15.26 -4.47 -9.22
C GLY A 14 -14.93 -3.01 -9.00
N ASN A 15 -13.81 -2.66 -8.50
CA ASN A 15 -13.15 -1.36 -8.33
C ASN A 15 -14.08 -0.11 -8.46
N PRO A 16 -14.92 0.25 -7.44
CA PRO A 16 -14.85 -0.25 -6.06
C PRO A 16 -15.53 -1.59 -5.87
N GLY A 17 -15.15 -2.23 -4.77
CA GLY A 17 -15.70 -3.50 -4.37
C GLY A 17 -14.90 -4.09 -3.23
N ARG A 18 -15.09 -5.38 -2.96
CA ARG A 18 -14.30 -6.09 -1.95
C ARG A 18 -12.83 -6.05 -2.39
N GLY A 19 -11.96 -5.68 -1.48
CA GLY A 19 -10.55 -5.60 -1.78
C GLY A 19 -9.68 -6.15 -0.66
N GLY A 20 -8.39 -6.20 -0.93
CA GLY A 20 -7.41 -6.64 0.05
C GLY A 20 -6.01 -6.27 -0.37
N TYR A 21 -5.09 -6.35 0.59
CA TYR A 21 -3.67 -6.17 0.31
C TYR A 21 -2.87 -7.38 0.78
N GLY A 22 -1.70 -7.52 0.18
CA GLY A 22 -0.73 -8.53 0.57
C GLY A 22 0.66 -7.94 0.62
N VAL A 23 1.44 -8.34 1.61
CA VAL A 23 2.80 -7.86 1.85
C VAL A 23 3.70 -9.02 2.20
N VAL A 24 4.90 -9.05 1.64
CA VAL A 24 5.98 -9.94 2.07
C VAL A 24 7.15 -9.06 2.49
N MET A 25 7.55 -9.16 3.74
CA MET A 25 8.68 -8.42 4.31
C MET A 25 9.82 -9.37 4.63
N MET A 26 11.05 -9.01 4.25
CA MET A 26 12.22 -9.84 4.48
C MET A 26 13.39 -9.02 4.99
N SER A 27 14.11 -9.57 5.96
CA SER A 27 15.36 -9.00 6.45
C SER A 27 16.25 -10.14 6.95
N GLY A 28 17.33 -10.41 6.22
CA GLY A 28 18.18 -11.56 6.52
C GLY A 28 17.38 -12.86 6.42
N LYS A 29 17.33 -13.61 7.52
CA LYS A 29 16.58 -14.86 7.61
C LYS A 29 15.11 -14.66 8.02
N HIS A 30 14.73 -13.45 8.39
CA HIS A 30 13.39 -13.17 8.86
C HIS A 30 12.45 -12.88 7.69
N ARG A 31 11.25 -13.43 7.76
CA ARG A 31 10.21 -13.20 6.77
C ARG A 31 8.88 -13.01 7.49
N LYS A 32 8.13 -12.02 7.06
CA LYS A 32 6.79 -11.75 7.60
C LYS A 32 5.84 -11.49 6.45
N GLU A 33 4.65 -12.04 6.53
CA GLU A 33 3.57 -11.79 5.58
C GLU A 33 2.46 -11.02 6.28
N LEU A 34 1.87 -10.05 5.58
CA LEU A 34 0.74 -9.28 6.07
C LEU A 34 -0.36 -9.30 5.02
N SER A 35 -1.60 -9.36 5.46
CA SER A 35 -2.75 -9.25 4.57
C SER A 35 -3.98 -8.80 5.34
N GLN A 36 -4.89 -8.13 4.66
CA GLN A 36 -6.18 -7.74 5.23
C GLN A 36 -7.16 -7.47 4.08
N GLY A 37 -8.41 -7.85 4.29
CA GLY A 37 -9.49 -7.58 3.35
C GLY A 37 -10.39 -6.46 3.83
N TYR A 38 -11.05 -5.81 2.87
CA TYR A 38 -11.97 -4.69 3.10
C TYR A 38 -13.25 -4.90 2.29
N ARG A 39 -14.39 -4.56 2.87
CA ARG A 39 -15.70 -4.84 2.24
C ARG A 39 -15.98 -3.98 1.03
N ASN A 40 -15.45 -2.74 0.99
CA ASN A 40 -15.65 -1.83 -0.13
C ASN A 40 -14.50 -0.85 -0.21
N THR A 41 -13.71 -0.93 -1.27
CA THR A 41 -12.50 -0.13 -1.45
C THR A 41 -12.10 -0.09 -2.93
N THR A 42 -10.94 0.47 -3.24
CA THR A 42 -10.43 0.54 -4.62
C THR A 42 -9.04 -0.10 -4.73
N ASN A 43 -8.64 -0.43 -5.95
CA ASN A 43 -7.29 -0.95 -6.22
C ASN A 43 -6.22 0.00 -5.70
N ASN A 44 -6.31 1.29 -6.02
CA ASN A 44 -5.29 2.26 -5.63
C ASN A 44 -5.19 2.41 -4.12
N ARG A 45 -6.31 2.36 -3.41
CA ARG A 45 -6.29 2.41 -1.94
C ARG A 45 -5.59 1.20 -1.35
N MET A 46 -5.86 0.00 -1.88
CA MET A 46 -5.23 -1.23 -1.39
C MET A 46 -3.75 -1.27 -1.70
N GLU A 47 -3.35 -0.81 -2.89
CA GLU A 47 -1.94 -0.70 -3.26
C GLU A 47 -1.19 0.24 -2.30
N LEU A 48 -1.75 1.43 -2.06
CA LEU A 48 -1.12 2.41 -1.18
C LEU A 48 -1.12 1.93 0.28
N LEU A 49 -2.23 1.37 0.75
CA LEU A 49 -2.35 0.88 2.13
C LEU A 49 -1.35 -0.25 2.41
N SER A 50 -1.11 -1.14 1.45
CA SER A 50 -0.14 -2.22 1.61
C SER A 50 1.25 -1.68 1.95
N VAL A 51 1.66 -0.61 1.29
CA VAL A 51 2.94 0.04 1.55
C VAL A 51 2.96 0.69 2.94
N ILE A 52 1.91 1.41 3.27
CA ILE A 52 1.79 2.10 4.57
C ILE A 52 1.90 1.11 5.72
N VAL A 53 1.11 0.05 5.67
CA VAL A 53 1.08 -0.97 6.74
C VAL A 53 2.44 -1.66 6.87
N ALA A 54 3.09 -1.95 5.74
CA ALA A 54 4.43 -2.55 5.76
C ALA A 54 5.42 -1.64 6.47
N LEU A 55 5.46 -0.35 6.12
CA LEU A 55 6.37 0.60 6.75
C LEU A 55 6.07 0.79 8.23
N GLU A 56 4.78 0.84 8.58
CA GLU A 56 4.36 0.97 9.99
C GLU A 56 4.70 -0.25 10.84
N THR A 57 4.87 -1.41 10.21
CA THR A 57 5.20 -2.66 10.92
C THR A 57 6.67 -2.71 11.33
N ILE A 58 7.54 -1.92 10.72
CA ILE A 58 8.96 -1.88 11.05
C ILE A 58 9.11 -1.28 12.46
N LYS A 59 9.79 -2.02 13.34
CA LYS A 59 9.85 -1.67 14.77
C LYS A 59 10.92 -0.65 15.15
N ARG A 60 11.90 -0.40 14.27
CA ARG A 60 12.99 0.54 14.57
C ARG A 60 13.04 1.65 13.53
N ASP A 61 13.49 2.83 13.97
CA ASP A 61 13.64 3.98 13.09
C ASP A 61 14.91 3.90 12.25
N GLY A 62 14.93 4.61 11.14
CA GLY A 62 16.12 4.74 10.32
C GLY A 62 16.49 3.50 9.52
N ALA A 63 15.54 2.60 9.29
CA ALA A 63 15.81 1.41 8.48
C ALA A 63 16.01 1.77 7.01
N GLU A 64 16.91 1.05 6.35
CA GLU A 64 17.05 1.12 4.90
C GLU A 64 16.07 0.13 4.27
N VAL A 65 15.12 0.64 3.47
CA VAL A 65 14.00 -0.14 2.97
C VAL A 65 13.90 -0.05 1.46
N ALA A 66 13.81 -1.21 0.80
CA ALA A 66 13.50 -1.29 -0.63
C ALA A 66 12.08 -1.85 -0.77
N VAL A 67 11.20 -1.09 -1.41
CA VAL A 67 9.82 -1.49 -1.67
C VAL A 67 9.65 -1.80 -3.14
N PHE A 68 9.17 -3.00 -3.45
CA PHE A 68 8.87 -3.45 -4.81
C PHE A 68 7.35 -3.53 -4.98
N SER A 69 6.83 -2.80 -5.96
CA SER A 69 5.40 -2.72 -6.23
C SER A 69 5.14 -2.69 -7.73
N ASP A 70 4.05 -3.30 -8.17
CA ASP A 70 3.62 -3.22 -9.57
C ASP A 70 2.68 -2.02 -9.80
N SER A 71 2.39 -1.25 -8.77
CA SER A 71 1.53 -0.06 -8.86
C SER A 71 2.33 1.17 -9.29
N LYS A 72 2.18 1.58 -10.55
CA LYS A 72 2.77 2.84 -11.00
C LYS A 72 2.16 4.03 -10.27
N TYR A 73 0.90 3.94 -9.88
CA TYR A 73 0.24 4.98 -9.09
C TYR A 73 1.05 5.32 -7.82
N VAL A 74 1.47 4.29 -7.08
CA VAL A 74 2.23 4.51 -5.84
C VAL A 74 3.69 4.84 -6.13
N VAL A 75 4.35 4.03 -6.96
CA VAL A 75 5.79 4.17 -7.22
C VAL A 75 6.10 5.55 -7.83
N ASP A 76 5.36 5.95 -8.84
CA ASP A 76 5.60 7.22 -9.53
C ASP A 76 5.29 8.41 -8.63
N ALA A 77 4.23 8.34 -7.83
CA ALA A 77 3.87 9.44 -6.93
C ALA A 77 5.00 9.76 -5.96
N VAL A 78 5.74 8.75 -5.52
CA VAL A 78 6.84 8.92 -4.57
C VAL A 78 8.16 9.20 -5.28
N GLU A 79 8.56 8.36 -6.24
CA GLU A 79 9.88 8.46 -6.88
C GLU A 79 9.99 9.66 -7.81
N LYS A 80 8.89 10.08 -8.44
CA LYS A 80 8.85 11.30 -9.25
C LYS A 80 8.52 12.55 -8.43
N LYS A 81 8.43 12.41 -7.11
CA LYS A 81 8.21 13.51 -6.17
C LYS A 81 6.83 14.18 -6.29
N TRP A 82 5.87 13.56 -6.95
CA TRP A 82 4.55 14.16 -7.16
C TRP A 82 3.80 14.38 -5.84
N VAL A 83 3.85 13.40 -4.93
CA VAL A 83 3.11 13.48 -3.66
C VAL A 83 3.61 14.64 -2.79
N PHE A 84 4.88 14.98 -2.86
CA PHE A 84 5.45 16.10 -2.10
C PHE A 84 4.94 17.44 -2.62
N ASN A 85 4.73 17.55 -3.93
CA ASN A 85 4.09 18.73 -4.53
C ASN A 85 2.61 18.81 -4.17
N TRP A 86 1.91 17.67 -4.15
CA TRP A 86 0.51 17.63 -3.73
C TRP A 86 0.36 18.11 -2.29
N GLN A 87 1.27 17.69 -1.41
CA GLN A 87 1.27 18.11 -0.01
C GLN A 87 1.42 19.63 0.12
N LYS A 88 2.34 20.23 -0.65
CA LYS A 88 2.54 21.69 -0.65
C LYS A 88 1.29 22.44 -1.08
N LYS A 89 0.49 21.85 -1.95
CA LYS A 89 -0.76 22.46 -2.46
C LYS A 89 -2.00 22.03 -1.67
N GLY A 90 -1.83 21.40 -0.51
CA GLY A 90 -2.93 20.98 0.34
C GLY A 90 -3.75 19.83 -0.23
N PHE A 91 -3.18 19.04 -1.15
CA PHE A 91 -3.84 17.91 -1.82
C PHE A 91 -5.09 18.32 -2.62
N LYS A 92 -5.11 19.55 -3.11
CA LYS A 92 -6.25 20.04 -3.89
C LYS A 92 -6.52 19.13 -5.10
N ASP A 93 -7.79 18.72 -5.24
CA ASP A 93 -8.28 17.86 -6.33
C ASP A 93 -7.60 16.47 -6.37
N LYS A 94 -7.04 16.01 -5.25
CA LYS A 94 -6.42 14.68 -5.16
C LYS A 94 -7.31 13.70 -4.43
N LYS A 95 -7.23 12.43 -4.84
CA LYS A 95 -7.92 11.31 -4.20
C LYS A 95 -7.03 10.68 -3.15
N ASN A 96 -7.63 9.92 -2.25
CA ASN A 96 -6.92 9.11 -1.25
C ASN A 96 -6.06 9.96 -0.31
N VAL A 97 -6.50 11.17 -0.02
CA VAL A 97 -5.75 12.13 0.79
C VAL A 97 -5.45 11.58 2.19
N ASP A 98 -6.42 10.88 2.79
CA ASP A 98 -6.25 10.26 4.11
C ASP A 98 -5.05 9.29 4.12
N LEU A 99 -4.94 8.44 3.11
CA LEU A 99 -3.85 7.49 3.00
C LEU A 99 -2.53 8.17 2.66
N TRP A 100 -2.53 9.16 1.77
CA TRP A 100 -1.30 9.88 1.45
C TRP A 100 -0.75 10.65 2.65
N LYS A 101 -1.61 11.22 3.48
CA LYS A 101 -1.17 11.88 4.71
C LYS A 101 -0.56 10.87 5.69
N ARG A 102 -1.16 9.70 5.82
CA ARG A 102 -0.63 8.63 6.66
C ARG A 102 0.72 8.14 6.13
N PHE A 103 0.84 7.99 4.81
CA PHE A 103 2.09 7.63 4.15
C PHE A 103 3.19 8.65 4.48
N LEU A 104 2.89 9.94 4.34
CA LEU A 104 3.87 11.00 4.57
C LEU A 104 4.27 11.14 6.04
N THR A 105 3.49 10.59 6.96
CA THR A 105 3.83 10.52 8.37
C THR A 105 4.88 9.42 8.64
N ILE A 106 4.74 8.26 7.99
CA ILE A 106 5.66 7.14 8.22
C ILE A 106 6.91 7.20 7.33
N TYR A 107 6.78 7.72 6.13
CA TYR A 107 7.85 7.73 5.13
C TYR A 107 9.18 8.35 5.63
N PRO A 108 9.16 9.53 6.31
CA PRO A 108 10.42 10.14 6.77
C PRO A 108 11.14 9.37 7.88
N GLN A 109 10.48 8.41 8.51
CA GLN A 109 11.08 7.64 9.61
C GLN A 109 12.10 6.61 9.12
N HIS A 110 12.13 6.34 7.82
CA HIS A 110 13.04 5.37 7.22
C HIS A 110 13.67 5.93 5.95
N ARG A 111 14.69 5.24 5.44
CA ARG A 111 15.28 5.54 4.13
C ARG A 111 14.66 4.59 3.13
N VAL A 112 13.60 5.02 2.46
CA VAL A 112 12.77 4.17 1.60
C VAL A 112 13.03 4.50 0.14
N LYS A 113 13.27 3.46 -0.65
CA LYS A 113 13.34 3.58 -2.10
C LYS A 113 12.35 2.61 -2.74
N PHE A 114 11.62 3.10 -3.73
CA PHE A 114 10.63 2.31 -4.45
C PHE A 114 11.17 1.85 -5.79
N TYR A 115 10.82 0.61 -6.14
CA TYR A 115 11.15 0.01 -7.42
C TYR A 115 9.87 -0.54 -8.04
N TRP A 116 9.61 -0.14 -9.27
CA TRP A 116 8.48 -0.71 -10.00
C TRP A 116 8.85 -2.09 -10.52
N VAL A 117 7.95 -3.06 -10.35
CA VAL A 117 8.08 -4.40 -10.92
C VAL A 117 6.86 -4.67 -11.80
N LYS A 118 7.06 -5.37 -12.90
CA LYS A 118 5.96 -5.74 -13.78
C LYS A 118 5.10 -6.82 -13.10
N GLY A 119 3.79 -6.57 -12.99
CA GLY A 119 2.87 -7.54 -12.41
C GLY A 119 2.80 -8.81 -13.23
N HIS A 120 2.65 -9.95 -12.56
CA HIS A 120 2.52 -11.28 -13.17
C HIS A 120 3.67 -11.66 -14.11
N ALA A 121 4.88 -11.16 -13.84
CA ALA A 121 6.06 -11.43 -14.68
C ALA A 121 6.96 -12.53 -14.11
N GLY A 122 6.41 -13.49 -13.36
CA GLY A 122 7.16 -14.61 -12.81
C GLY A 122 7.93 -14.30 -11.54
N ASN A 123 7.73 -13.15 -10.92
CA ASN A 123 8.36 -12.83 -9.64
C ASN A 123 7.60 -13.51 -8.51
N LEU A 124 8.25 -14.44 -7.83
CA LEU A 124 7.62 -15.26 -6.79
C LEU A 124 7.04 -14.44 -5.64
N PHE A 125 7.72 -13.38 -5.22
CA PHE A 125 7.25 -12.56 -4.10
C PHE A 125 6.09 -11.66 -4.52
N ASN A 126 6.12 -11.13 -5.73
CA ASN A 126 5.03 -10.35 -6.28
C ASN A 126 3.77 -11.24 -6.41
N GLU A 127 3.93 -12.46 -6.92
CA GLU A 127 2.83 -13.42 -7.02
C GLU A 127 2.28 -13.81 -5.66
N ARG A 128 3.15 -13.97 -4.66
CA ARG A 128 2.70 -14.26 -3.30
C ARG A 128 1.88 -13.12 -2.71
N CYS A 129 2.29 -11.86 -2.95
CA CYS A 129 1.52 -10.71 -2.50
C CYS A 129 0.15 -10.67 -3.17
N ASP A 130 0.06 -11.01 -4.46
CA ASP A 130 -1.21 -11.09 -5.17
C ASP A 130 -2.12 -12.16 -4.55
N GLU A 131 -1.59 -13.36 -4.28
CA GLU A 131 -2.34 -14.41 -3.60
C GLU A 131 -2.91 -13.93 -2.26
N LEU A 132 -2.06 -13.29 -1.44
CA LEU A 132 -2.47 -12.78 -0.14
C LEU A 132 -3.58 -11.72 -0.28
N ALA A 133 -3.45 -10.82 -1.25
CA ALA A 133 -4.42 -9.77 -1.48
C ALA A 133 -5.78 -10.36 -1.93
N VAL A 134 -5.76 -11.29 -2.86
CA VAL A 134 -6.98 -11.92 -3.38
C VAL A 134 -7.67 -12.76 -2.29
N GLN A 135 -6.91 -13.57 -1.57
CA GLN A 135 -7.45 -14.37 -0.47
C GLN A 135 -8.08 -13.50 0.61
N ALA A 136 -7.44 -12.38 0.94
CA ALA A 136 -7.95 -11.45 1.92
C ALA A 136 -9.26 -10.82 1.45
N ALA A 137 -9.34 -10.41 0.18
CA ALA A 137 -10.56 -9.83 -0.41
C ALA A 137 -11.72 -10.84 -0.43
N GLU A 138 -11.42 -12.12 -0.57
CA GLU A 138 -12.44 -13.20 -0.62
C GLU A 138 -12.78 -13.75 0.76
N SER A 139 -12.06 -13.36 1.80
CA SER A 139 -12.25 -13.89 3.15
C SER A 139 -13.54 -13.36 3.80
N ASN A 140 -13.91 -13.96 4.92
CA ASN A 140 -15.03 -13.49 5.74
C ASN A 140 -14.58 -12.43 6.75
N ASN A 141 -13.29 -12.12 6.82
CA ASN A 141 -12.73 -11.15 7.75
C ASN A 141 -12.46 -9.83 7.03
N LEU A 142 -13.54 -9.11 6.73
CA LEU A 142 -13.47 -7.85 6.00
C LEU A 142 -13.68 -6.67 6.95
N LEU A 143 -12.78 -5.71 6.87
CA LEU A 143 -12.87 -4.46 7.61
C LEU A 143 -13.61 -3.41 6.77
N VAL A 144 -13.97 -2.31 7.40
CA VAL A 144 -14.51 -1.13 6.73
C VAL A 144 -13.34 -0.22 6.37
N ASP A 145 -13.26 0.16 5.10
CA ASP A 145 -12.31 1.21 4.68
C ASP A 145 -12.98 2.56 4.98
N GLU A 146 -12.79 3.03 6.19
CA GLU A 146 -13.50 4.20 6.70
C GLU A 146 -13.19 5.45 5.89
N GLY A 147 -11.96 5.65 5.50
CA GLY A 147 -11.58 6.81 4.69
C GLY A 147 -12.27 6.83 3.33
N TYR A 148 -12.55 5.66 2.77
CA TYR A 148 -13.26 5.56 1.50
C TYR A 148 -14.78 5.66 1.69
N GLU A 149 -15.34 4.87 2.60
CA GLU A 149 -16.80 4.79 2.76
C GLU A 149 -17.38 6.06 3.36
N ASN A 150 -16.70 6.68 4.32
CA ASN A 150 -17.16 7.93 4.91
C ASN A 150 -17.14 9.07 3.91
N THR A 151 -16.11 9.16 3.07
CA THR A 151 -16.04 10.16 2.01
C THR A 151 -17.19 10.00 1.02
N ALA A 152 -17.53 8.75 0.67
CA ALA A 152 -18.64 8.45 -0.22
C ALA A 152 -19.98 8.88 0.39
N GLU A 153 -20.18 8.68 1.71
CA GLU A 153 -21.38 9.13 2.42
C GLU A 153 -21.46 10.64 2.45
N ASP A 154 -20.36 11.32 2.77
CA ASP A 154 -20.30 12.78 2.82
C ASP A 154 -20.64 13.40 1.47
N SER A 155 -20.31 12.74 0.37
CA SER A 155 -20.58 13.24 -0.97
C SER A 155 -22.06 13.16 -1.36
N LEU A 156 -22.91 12.46 -0.59
CA LEU A 156 -24.34 12.37 -0.84
C LEU A 156 -25.11 13.60 -0.35
N PHE A 157 -24.51 14.42 0.47
CA PHE A 157 -25.11 15.58 1.09
C PHE A 157 -24.21 16.81 0.93
#